data_aa8ea961cb0e0d3d1d34fa0cf8701752
#
_entry.id   aa8ea961cb0e0d3d1d34fa0cf8701752
#
_cell.length_a   1.000
_cell.length_b   1.000
_cell.length_c   1.000
_cell.angle_alpha   90.00
_cell.angle_beta   90.00
_cell.angle_gamma   90.00
#
_symmetry.space_group_name_H-M   'P 1'
#
loop_
_entity.id
_entity.type
_entity.pdbx_description
1 polymer ?
#
loop_
_entity_poly.entity_id
_entity_poly.type
_entity_poly.pdbx_seq_one_letter_code
_entity_poly.pdbx_strand_id
1 'polypeptide(L)'
;RHRHFKQQQMPRKARQMWQDIDKRKIKADLTAFYFVITKGYTIFAYMSTVIYPSPIFGPVHSRRLGISLGINLMPADGKVCTFDCIYCECGFNADHRPKLRRPTREEVAEKLEAKLKEMKAEGQLPDVLTFAGNGEPTAHPHFAGIIDDTIELRDKYCPKAKVSVLSNTTMADRPEVHAALLKVDNNILKLDTVDPDYINKVDRPVSKTYDVKKIIETMKSFNGHVIVQTMFMRGKTGSEDVDNTGEKYVGPWLEALKDIKPQQVMIYTIDRETPDHDLLKASHETLDAIRDRVIEAGISCTASY
;
A
#
# COMPACT_ATOMS: atom_id res chain seq x y z
N ARG A 1 -11.32 30.24 -9.09
CA ARG A 1 -11.44 31.56 -8.39
C ARG A 1 -10.87 31.54 -6.96
N HIS A 2 -10.82 30.42 -6.23
CA HIS A 2 -10.29 30.36 -4.85
C HIS A 2 -8.75 30.49 -4.71
N ARG A 3 -7.96 30.18 -5.74
CA ARG A 3 -6.48 30.28 -5.68
C ARG A 3 -5.97 31.73 -5.77
N HIS A 4 -6.67 32.63 -6.41
CA HIS A 4 -6.25 34.05 -6.53
C HIS A 4 -6.49 34.89 -5.27
N PHE A 5 -7.50 34.54 -4.47
CA PHE A 5 -7.85 35.32 -3.27
C PHE A 5 -6.80 35.18 -2.15
N LYS A 6 -6.17 34.02 -2.01
CA LYS A 6 -5.15 33.78 -0.97
C LYS A 6 -3.80 34.49 -1.22
N GLN A 7 -3.45 34.78 -2.46
CA GLN A 7 -2.19 35.48 -2.79
C GLN A 7 -2.23 36.98 -2.45
N GLN A 8 -3.38 37.64 -2.45
CA GLN A 8 -3.49 39.06 -2.18
C GLN A 8 -3.34 39.42 -0.70
N GLN A 9 -3.52 38.46 0.21
CA GLN A 9 -3.39 38.64 1.66
C GLN A 9 -1.99 38.38 2.20
N MET A 10 -1.03 37.98 1.35
CA MET A 10 0.36 37.71 1.77
C MET A 10 1.18 38.99 1.92
N PRO A 11 2.05 39.11 2.94
CA PRO A 11 3.02 40.18 3.06
C PRO A 11 3.92 40.25 1.82
N ARG A 12 4.34 41.46 1.44
CA ARG A 12 5.10 41.74 0.21
C ARG A 12 6.35 40.84 0.05
N LYS A 13 7.10 40.58 1.15
CA LYS A 13 8.25 39.66 1.16
C LYS A 13 7.92 38.19 0.89
N ALA A 14 6.79 37.71 1.41
CA ALA A 14 6.34 36.36 1.17
C ALA A 14 5.86 36.16 -0.29
N ARG A 15 5.29 37.21 -0.88
CA ARG A 15 4.87 37.22 -2.29
C ARG A 15 6.08 37.19 -3.24
N GLN A 16 7.16 37.90 -2.90
CA GLN A 16 8.41 37.91 -3.67
C GLN A 16 9.07 36.50 -3.63
N MET A 17 9.20 35.90 -2.44
CA MET A 17 9.73 34.53 -2.30
C MET A 17 8.90 33.50 -3.08
N TRP A 18 7.58 33.67 -3.19
CA TRP A 18 6.71 32.81 -4.00
C TRP A 18 6.99 32.94 -5.51
N GLN A 19 7.40 34.11 -5.97
CA GLN A 19 7.76 34.39 -7.37
C GLN A 19 9.14 33.82 -7.76
N ASP A 20 10.05 33.74 -6.77
CA ASP A 20 11.44 33.29 -6.98
C ASP A 20 11.59 31.75 -6.89
N ILE A 21 10.55 31.04 -6.47
CA ILE A 21 10.53 29.59 -6.47
C ILE A 21 10.43 29.06 -7.91
N ASP A 22 11.50 28.40 -8.39
CA ASP A 22 11.54 27.81 -9.72
C ASP A 22 10.46 26.72 -9.88
N LYS A 23 9.39 27.09 -10.56
CA LYS A 23 8.24 26.20 -10.83
C LYS A 23 8.62 24.93 -11.62
N ARG A 24 9.82 24.88 -12.22
CA ARG A 24 10.34 23.72 -12.94
C ARG A 24 10.90 22.64 -11.99
N LYS A 25 11.42 23.03 -10.83
CA LYS A 25 11.87 22.09 -9.79
C LYS A 25 10.71 21.45 -9.01
N ILE A 26 9.54 22.11 -8.94
CA ILE A 26 8.36 21.61 -8.21
C ILE A 26 7.68 20.43 -8.92
N LYS A 27 7.90 20.24 -10.23
CA LYS A 27 7.30 19.13 -10.98
C LYS A 27 7.99 17.78 -10.78
N ALA A 28 9.21 17.75 -10.22
CA ALA A 28 10.00 16.54 -10.06
C ALA A 28 9.94 15.90 -8.67
N ASP A 29 9.48 16.65 -7.63
CA ASP A 29 9.47 16.16 -6.24
C ASP A 29 8.19 16.59 -5.54
N LEU A 30 7.13 15.82 -5.69
CA LEU A 30 5.85 16.01 -4.96
C LEU A 30 5.92 15.57 -3.48
N THR A 31 7.12 15.31 -2.97
CA THR A 31 7.40 14.99 -1.57
C THR A 31 8.18 16.08 -0.82
N ALA A 32 8.31 17.28 -1.37
CA ALA A 32 9.07 18.36 -0.74
C ALA A 32 8.23 19.14 0.29
N PHE A 33 8.71 19.16 1.52
CA PHE A 33 8.27 20.00 2.62
C PHE A 33 8.29 21.48 2.27
N TYR A 34 7.18 22.20 2.49
CA TYR A 34 7.16 23.65 2.52
C TYR A 34 7.07 24.14 3.96
N PHE A 35 8.19 24.65 4.50
CA PHE A 35 8.19 25.49 5.68
C PHE A 35 8.14 26.97 5.26
N VAL A 36 7.08 27.67 5.60
CA VAL A 36 7.05 29.12 5.58
C VAL A 36 6.84 29.62 6.99
N ILE A 37 7.91 30.12 7.62
CA ILE A 37 7.84 30.80 8.92
C ILE A 37 7.59 32.28 8.66
N THR A 38 6.41 32.77 8.97
CA THR A 38 6.14 34.21 9.06
C THR A 38 5.64 34.53 10.47
N LYS A 39 6.47 35.29 11.23
CA LYS A 39 6.12 35.91 12.51
C LYS A 39 5.17 35.07 13.38
N GLY A 40 5.68 33.97 13.95
CA GLY A 40 5.02 33.27 15.05
C GLY A 40 3.83 32.37 14.70
N TYR A 41 3.53 32.17 13.42
CA TYR A 41 2.54 31.18 12.95
C TYR A 41 3.24 30.04 12.23
N THR A 42 3.21 28.86 12.84
CA THR A 42 3.61 27.61 12.15
C THR A 42 2.43 27.20 11.26
N ILE A 43 2.55 27.40 9.96
CA ILE A 43 1.62 26.79 9.01
C ILE A 43 2.09 25.37 8.81
N PHE A 44 1.45 24.40 9.44
CA PHE A 44 1.58 23.01 9.09
C PHE A 44 1.06 22.85 7.66
N ALA A 45 1.95 22.61 6.70
CA ALA A 45 1.53 22.07 5.43
C ALA A 45 1.06 20.64 5.73
N TYR A 46 -0.24 20.41 5.72
CA TYR A 46 -0.81 19.07 5.75
C TYR A 46 -0.20 18.31 4.59
N MET A 47 0.60 17.30 4.88
CA MET A 47 1.01 16.35 3.85
C MET A 47 -0.26 15.58 3.48
N SER A 48 -0.66 15.71 2.24
CA SER A 48 -1.86 15.07 1.74
C SER A 48 -1.61 13.58 1.56
N THR A 49 -2.58 12.77 1.91
CA THR A 49 -2.65 11.36 1.52
C THR A 49 -2.37 11.20 0.03
N VAL A 50 -1.69 10.12 -0.35
CA VAL A 50 -1.20 9.89 -1.72
C VAL A 50 -2.26 9.17 -2.53
N ILE A 51 -2.71 9.78 -3.62
CA ILE A 51 -3.50 9.10 -4.66
C ILE A 51 -2.58 8.85 -5.85
N TYR A 52 -2.32 7.58 -6.14
CA TYR A 52 -1.43 7.15 -7.20
C TYR A 52 -2.06 7.26 -8.58
N PRO A 53 -1.27 7.58 -9.62
CA PRO A 53 -1.74 7.45 -11.00
C PRO A 53 -2.28 6.04 -11.30
N SER A 54 -3.19 5.95 -12.26
CA SER A 54 -3.78 4.70 -12.72
C SER A 54 -3.78 4.69 -14.26
N PRO A 55 -3.56 3.55 -14.93
CA PRO A 55 -3.31 2.22 -14.33
C PRO A 55 -1.85 1.94 -13.97
N ILE A 56 -0.87 2.72 -14.41
CA ILE A 56 0.57 2.50 -14.19
C ILE A 56 1.17 3.69 -13.47
N PHE A 57 2.02 3.43 -12.47
CA PHE A 57 2.78 4.45 -11.75
C PHE A 57 4.20 3.99 -11.42
N GLY A 58 5.09 4.96 -11.20
CA GLY A 58 6.50 4.69 -10.96
C GLY A 58 7.33 4.71 -12.27
N PRO A 59 8.51 4.03 -12.29
CA PRO A 59 9.01 3.12 -11.27
C PRO A 59 9.33 3.80 -9.93
N VAL A 60 9.22 3.05 -8.84
CA VAL A 60 9.58 3.47 -7.49
C VAL A 60 10.62 2.52 -6.89
N HIS A 61 11.55 3.04 -6.09
CA HIS A 61 12.45 2.19 -5.32
C HIS A 61 11.72 1.65 -4.08
N SER A 62 11.41 0.35 -4.12
CA SER A 62 10.85 -0.37 -2.98
C SER A 62 11.96 -0.88 -2.08
N ARG A 63 11.92 -0.57 -0.78
CA ARG A 63 12.86 -1.11 0.20
C ARG A 63 12.81 -2.64 0.30
N ARG A 64 11.70 -3.24 -0.12
CA ARG A 64 11.43 -4.69 -0.01
C ARG A 64 11.58 -5.44 -1.33
N LEU A 65 11.35 -4.77 -2.45
CA LEU A 65 11.16 -5.45 -3.73
C LEU A 65 12.06 -4.92 -4.86
N GLY A 66 12.97 -3.97 -4.59
CA GLY A 66 13.83 -3.36 -5.60
C GLY A 66 13.11 -2.31 -6.45
N ILE A 67 13.45 -2.20 -7.74
CA ILE A 67 12.79 -1.28 -8.68
C ILE A 67 11.40 -1.83 -9.02
N SER A 68 10.37 -1.18 -8.48
CA SER A 68 8.97 -1.61 -8.63
C SER A 68 8.22 -0.72 -9.61
N LEU A 69 7.63 -1.34 -10.64
CA LEU A 69 6.63 -0.69 -11.47
C LEU A 69 5.24 -1.00 -10.90
N GLY A 70 4.52 0.02 -10.50
CA GLY A 70 3.22 -0.11 -9.85
C GLY A 70 2.08 -0.25 -10.86
N ILE A 71 1.14 -1.15 -10.57
CA ILE A 71 -0.09 -1.37 -11.32
C ILE A 71 -1.26 -1.06 -10.38
N ASN A 72 -1.96 0.05 -10.65
CA ASN A 72 -3.09 0.53 -9.88
C ASN A 72 -4.40 0.27 -10.63
N LEU A 73 -5.19 -0.68 -10.16
CA LEU A 73 -6.46 -1.08 -10.78
C LEU A 73 -7.66 -0.24 -10.31
N MET A 74 -7.41 0.75 -9.44
CA MET A 74 -8.44 1.65 -8.93
C MET A 74 -8.43 2.97 -9.71
N PRO A 75 -9.47 3.81 -9.57
CA PRO A 75 -9.52 5.10 -10.25
C PRO A 75 -8.31 5.99 -9.94
N ALA A 76 -7.92 6.83 -10.91
CA ALA A 76 -6.77 7.74 -10.77
C ALA A 76 -7.05 8.95 -9.86
N ASP A 77 -8.30 9.20 -9.51
CA ASP A 77 -8.75 10.37 -8.74
C ASP A 77 -9.31 10.02 -7.36
N GLY A 78 -9.22 8.75 -6.93
CA GLY A 78 -9.76 8.38 -5.64
C GLY A 78 -9.48 6.94 -5.21
N LYS A 79 -9.93 6.62 -4.00
CA LYS A 79 -9.72 5.33 -3.34
C LYS A 79 -10.96 4.45 -3.41
N VAL A 80 -10.75 3.17 -3.77
CA VAL A 80 -11.78 2.12 -3.68
C VAL A 80 -11.19 0.90 -3.03
N CYS A 81 -11.46 0.71 -1.75
CA CYS A 81 -10.93 -0.40 -0.97
C CYS A 81 -12.05 -1.11 -0.18
N THR A 82 -11.89 -2.40 0.05
CA THR A 82 -12.75 -3.22 0.91
C THR A 82 -12.38 -3.08 2.40
N PHE A 83 -11.27 -2.41 2.71
CA PHE A 83 -10.85 -1.93 4.02
C PHE A 83 -10.82 -0.40 4.05
N ASP A 84 -10.80 0.16 5.27
CA ASP A 84 -10.64 1.59 5.50
C ASP A 84 -9.63 1.87 6.62
N CYS A 85 -8.44 1.26 6.48
CA CYS A 85 -7.40 1.24 7.52
C CYS A 85 -7.00 2.65 7.95
N ILE A 86 -6.87 2.85 9.27
CA ILE A 86 -6.48 4.14 9.87
C ILE A 86 -5.05 4.58 9.52
N TYR A 87 -4.21 3.67 9.03
CA TYR A 87 -2.82 3.92 8.65
C TYR A 87 -2.59 3.94 7.13
N CYS A 88 -3.66 3.91 6.32
CA CYS A 88 -3.53 3.84 4.87
C CYS A 88 -2.99 5.15 4.28
N GLU A 89 -1.84 5.11 3.62
CA GLU A 89 -1.26 6.28 2.97
C GLU A 89 -2.16 6.90 1.89
N CYS A 90 -3.15 6.15 1.37
CA CYS A 90 -4.15 6.66 0.43
C CYS A 90 -5.35 7.35 1.12
N GLY A 91 -5.34 7.51 2.45
CA GLY A 91 -6.45 8.13 3.19
C GLY A 91 -7.64 7.20 3.39
N PHE A 92 -8.75 7.76 3.86
CA PHE A 92 -10.01 7.04 4.01
C PHE A 92 -10.80 6.99 2.69
N ASN A 93 -11.62 5.95 2.53
CA ASN A 93 -12.51 5.81 1.36
C ASN A 93 -13.45 7.02 1.20
N ALA A 94 -13.87 7.64 2.31
CA ALA A 94 -14.78 8.79 2.31
C ALA A 94 -14.11 10.08 1.79
N ASP A 95 -12.80 10.26 2.06
CA ASP A 95 -12.06 11.49 1.74
C ASP A 95 -11.72 11.58 0.24
N HIS A 96 -11.61 10.43 -0.41
CA HIS A 96 -11.17 10.31 -1.79
C HIS A 96 -12.14 9.50 -2.64
N ARG A 97 -13.43 9.87 -2.62
CA ARG A 97 -14.44 9.23 -3.47
C ARG A 97 -14.16 9.53 -4.94
N PRO A 98 -13.88 8.52 -5.78
CA PRO A 98 -13.57 8.76 -7.18
C PRO A 98 -14.77 9.21 -7.97
N LYS A 99 -14.52 10.01 -9.00
CA LYS A 99 -15.47 10.37 -10.06
C LYS A 99 -15.17 9.63 -11.36
N LEU A 100 -13.92 9.21 -11.53
CA LEU A 100 -13.49 8.41 -12.68
C LEU A 100 -13.81 6.93 -12.45
N ARG A 101 -13.93 6.19 -13.55
CA ARG A 101 -14.06 4.73 -13.51
C ARG A 101 -12.70 4.05 -13.25
N ARG A 102 -12.73 2.78 -12.89
CA ARG A 102 -11.56 1.91 -12.92
C ARG A 102 -11.05 1.76 -14.36
N PRO A 103 -9.74 1.55 -14.60
CA PRO A 103 -9.22 1.23 -15.92
C PRO A 103 -9.82 -0.09 -16.42
N THR A 104 -9.98 -0.24 -17.73
CA THR A 104 -10.37 -1.53 -18.33
C THR A 104 -9.15 -2.45 -18.39
N ARG A 105 -9.37 -3.75 -18.67
CA ARG A 105 -8.31 -4.73 -18.88
C ARG A 105 -7.37 -4.31 -20.01
N GLU A 106 -7.95 -3.86 -21.10
CA GLU A 106 -7.24 -3.41 -22.31
C GLU A 106 -6.39 -2.16 -22.02
N GLU A 107 -6.94 -1.19 -21.28
CA GLU A 107 -6.20 0.01 -20.88
C GLU A 107 -5.00 -0.33 -19.97
N VAL A 108 -5.14 -1.30 -19.07
CA VAL A 108 -4.02 -1.76 -18.22
C VAL A 108 -2.96 -2.40 -19.09
N ALA A 109 -3.31 -3.32 -19.98
CA ALA A 109 -2.38 -4.03 -20.86
C ALA A 109 -1.64 -3.05 -21.79
N GLU A 110 -2.36 -2.13 -22.45
CA GLU A 110 -1.78 -1.11 -23.35
C GLU A 110 -0.77 -0.22 -22.61
N LYS A 111 -1.16 0.33 -21.45
CA LYS A 111 -0.30 1.24 -20.68
C LYS A 111 0.91 0.51 -20.08
N LEU A 112 0.72 -0.73 -19.61
CA LEU A 112 1.82 -1.55 -19.12
C LEU A 112 2.82 -1.87 -20.24
N GLU A 113 2.33 -2.32 -21.42
CA GLU A 113 3.21 -2.62 -22.55
C GLU A 113 4.00 -1.38 -22.99
N ALA A 114 3.33 -0.22 -23.11
CA ALA A 114 3.98 1.03 -23.47
C ALA A 114 5.10 1.40 -22.47
N LYS A 115 4.83 1.29 -21.16
CA LYS A 115 5.81 1.61 -20.13
C LYS A 115 6.99 0.62 -20.10
N LEU A 116 6.74 -0.66 -20.28
CA LEU A 116 7.80 -1.67 -20.37
C LEU A 116 8.69 -1.49 -21.60
N LYS A 117 8.13 -1.08 -22.75
CA LYS A 117 8.91 -0.71 -23.95
C LYS A 117 9.82 0.51 -23.69
N GLU A 118 9.28 1.54 -23.04
CA GLU A 118 10.04 2.73 -22.66
C GLU A 118 11.20 2.34 -21.74
N MET A 119 10.93 1.64 -20.63
CA MET A 119 11.95 1.20 -19.65
C MET A 119 13.01 0.30 -20.29
N LYS A 120 12.63 -0.57 -21.24
CA LYS A 120 13.56 -1.42 -21.97
C LYS A 120 14.48 -0.58 -22.88
N ALA A 121 13.95 0.44 -23.53
CA ALA A 121 14.75 1.35 -24.37
C ALA A 121 15.74 2.18 -23.55
N GLU A 122 15.37 2.53 -22.31
CA GLU A 122 16.24 3.25 -21.35
C GLU A 122 17.26 2.33 -20.64
N GLY A 123 17.15 1.01 -20.81
CA GLY A 123 18.01 0.04 -20.14
C GLY A 123 17.71 -0.13 -18.64
N GLN A 124 16.54 0.29 -18.16
CA GLN A 124 16.14 0.28 -16.74
C GLN A 124 14.88 -0.59 -16.56
N LEU A 125 15.03 -1.91 -16.66
CA LEU A 125 13.92 -2.82 -16.43
C LEU A 125 13.54 -2.90 -14.96
N PRO A 126 12.25 -3.14 -14.64
CA PRO A 126 11.82 -3.33 -13.27
C PRO A 126 12.30 -4.68 -12.71
N ASP A 127 12.53 -4.73 -11.40
CA ASP A 127 12.72 -5.99 -10.67
C ASP A 127 11.37 -6.66 -10.37
N VAL A 128 10.32 -5.85 -10.27
CA VAL A 128 8.98 -6.32 -9.92
C VAL A 128 7.87 -5.47 -10.53
N LEU A 129 6.80 -6.13 -10.96
CA LEU A 129 5.51 -5.53 -11.31
C LEU A 129 4.57 -5.71 -10.12
N THR A 130 4.16 -4.62 -9.47
CA THR A 130 3.45 -4.69 -8.19
C THR A 130 2.02 -4.16 -8.32
N PHE A 131 1.03 -5.03 -8.12
CA PHE A 131 -0.35 -4.62 -7.97
C PHE A 131 -0.56 -3.99 -6.60
N ALA A 132 -0.72 -2.68 -6.58
CA ALA A 132 -0.93 -1.84 -5.40
C ALA A 132 -1.55 -0.50 -5.81
N GLY A 133 -1.76 0.42 -4.87
CA GLY A 133 -2.21 1.79 -5.14
C GLY A 133 -3.49 2.14 -4.39
N ASN A 134 -4.48 2.70 -5.08
CA ASN A 134 -5.63 3.38 -4.48
C ASN A 134 -6.73 2.42 -3.99
N GLY A 135 -6.38 1.30 -3.38
CA GLY A 135 -7.35 0.37 -2.79
C GLY A 135 -7.02 -1.10 -3.01
N GLU A 136 -8.06 -1.96 -3.08
CA GLU A 136 -7.91 -3.42 -3.16
C GLU A 136 -7.88 -3.90 -4.61
N PRO A 137 -6.74 -4.37 -5.14
CA PRO A 137 -6.61 -4.76 -6.54
C PRO A 137 -7.51 -5.96 -6.90
N THR A 138 -7.69 -6.92 -5.99
CA THR A 138 -8.51 -8.12 -6.22
C THR A 138 -10.01 -7.83 -6.33
N ALA A 139 -10.44 -6.61 -5.95
CA ALA A 139 -11.81 -6.14 -6.16
C ALA A 139 -12.10 -5.65 -7.59
N HIS A 140 -11.10 -5.67 -8.49
CA HIS A 140 -11.33 -5.34 -9.89
C HIS A 140 -12.07 -6.48 -10.60
N PRO A 141 -13.16 -6.22 -11.38
CA PRO A 141 -13.98 -7.28 -11.98
C PRO A 141 -13.22 -8.16 -12.97
N HIS A 142 -12.16 -7.64 -13.59
CA HIS A 142 -11.33 -8.39 -14.54
C HIS A 142 -9.94 -8.71 -13.98
N PHE A 143 -9.80 -8.79 -12.67
CA PHE A 143 -8.50 -9.02 -12.00
C PHE A 143 -7.73 -10.21 -12.58
N ALA A 144 -8.40 -11.37 -12.71
CA ALA A 144 -7.74 -12.59 -13.18
C ALA A 144 -7.18 -12.44 -14.63
N GLY A 145 -7.96 -11.84 -15.53
CA GLY A 145 -7.50 -11.59 -16.89
C GLY A 145 -6.36 -10.58 -16.97
N ILE A 146 -6.36 -9.55 -16.08
CA ILE A 146 -5.28 -8.58 -16.00
C ILE A 146 -3.98 -9.24 -15.48
N ILE A 147 -4.07 -10.18 -14.55
CA ILE A 147 -2.91 -10.98 -14.12
C ILE A 147 -2.32 -11.76 -15.28
N ASP A 148 -3.17 -12.44 -16.09
CA ASP A 148 -2.72 -13.21 -17.26
C ASP A 148 -1.98 -12.31 -18.26
N ASP A 149 -2.57 -11.16 -18.64
CA ASP A 149 -1.93 -10.19 -19.54
C ASP A 149 -0.61 -9.63 -18.96
N THR A 150 -0.56 -9.40 -17.66
CA THR A 150 0.64 -8.89 -16.99
C THR A 150 1.77 -9.91 -17.02
N ILE A 151 1.47 -11.19 -16.79
CA ILE A 151 2.46 -12.28 -16.87
C ILE A 151 2.99 -12.40 -18.31
N GLU A 152 2.12 -12.36 -19.31
CA GLU A 152 2.52 -12.40 -20.72
C GLU A 152 3.44 -11.23 -21.09
N LEU A 153 3.09 -10.02 -20.67
CA LEU A 153 3.90 -8.82 -20.93
C LEU A 153 5.23 -8.85 -20.16
N ARG A 154 5.23 -9.34 -18.91
CA ARG A 154 6.44 -9.56 -18.13
C ARG A 154 7.40 -10.51 -18.86
N ASP A 155 6.90 -11.65 -19.32
CA ASP A 155 7.71 -12.67 -20.01
C ASP A 155 8.31 -12.14 -21.31
N LYS A 156 7.57 -11.28 -22.02
CA LYS A 156 8.00 -10.66 -23.29
C LYS A 156 9.06 -9.56 -23.11
N TYR A 157 8.94 -8.73 -22.07
CA TYR A 157 9.75 -7.49 -21.95
C TYR A 157 10.77 -7.53 -20.82
N CYS A 158 10.47 -8.18 -19.70
CA CYS A 158 11.29 -8.22 -18.50
C CYS A 158 11.19 -9.60 -17.78
N PRO A 159 11.60 -10.69 -18.43
CA PRO A 159 11.35 -12.06 -17.94
C PRO A 159 12.00 -12.40 -16.59
N LYS A 160 12.89 -11.55 -16.10
CA LYS A 160 13.49 -11.69 -14.75
C LYS A 160 12.67 -10.98 -13.67
N ALA A 161 11.77 -10.10 -14.04
CA ALA A 161 10.92 -9.37 -13.09
C ALA A 161 9.90 -10.32 -12.45
N LYS A 162 9.59 -10.09 -11.18
CA LYS A 162 8.53 -10.81 -10.48
C LYS A 162 7.19 -10.08 -10.61
N VAL A 163 6.09 -10.81 -10.52
CA VAL A 163 4.75 -10.25 -10.39
C VAL A 163 4.32 -10.39 -8.93
N SER A 164 3.98 -9.27 -8.30
CA SER A 164 3.57 -9.20 -6.90
C SER A 164 2.18 -8.60 -6.76
N VAL A 165 1.35 -9.17 -5.91
CA VAL A 165 0.03 -8.63 -5.56
C VAL A 165 -0.02 -8.35 -4.07
N LEU A 166 -0.33 -7.10 -3.71
CA LEU A 166 -0.61 -6.70 -2.33
C LEU A 166 -2.13 -6.65 -2.16
N SER A 167 -2.66 -7.55 -1.33
CA SER A 167 -4.11 -7.65 -1.11
C SER A 167 -4.45 -7.71 0.38
N ASN A 168 -5.58 -7.13 0.74
CA ASN A 168 -6.16 -7.28 2.08
C ASN A 168 -6.92 -8.60 2.28
N THR A 169 -6.82 -9.53 1.34
CA THR A 169 -7.32 -10.90 1.37
C THR A 169 -8.84 -11.04 1.23
N THR A 170 -9.62 -9.96 1.33
CA THR A 170 -11.09 -10.03 1.40
C THR A 170 -11.77 -10.66 0.19
N MET A 171 -11.09 -10.71 -0.96
CA MET A 171 -11.61 -11.31 -2.21
C MET A 171 -10.85 -12.58 -2.62
N ALA A 172 -9.87 -13.01 -1.84
CA ALA A 172 -8.98 -14.12 -2.20
C ALA A 172 -9.65 -15.50 -2.17
N ASP A 173 -10.85 -15.61 -1.57
CA ASP A 173 -11.67 -16.82 -1.56
C ASP A 173 -12.51 -17.00 -2.84
N ARG A 174 -12.58 -15.99 -3.72
CA ARG A 174 -13.27 -16.12 -5.01
C ARG A 174 -12.46 -17.01 -5.93
N PRO A 175 -13.07 -18.03 -6.57
CA PRO A 175 -12.32 -19.02 -7.34
C PRO A 175 -11.39 -18.42 -8.40
N GLU A 176 -11.87 -17.41 -9.15
CA GLU A 176 -11.09 -16.74 -10.20
C GLU A 176 -9.95 -15.88 -9.64
N VAL A 177 -10.14 -15.27 -8.46
CA VAL A 177 -9.10 -14.48 -7.76
C VAL A 177 -8.05 -15.42 -7.17
N HIS A 178 -8.49 -16.49 -6.50
CA HIS A 178 -7.63 -17.51 -5.93
C HIS A 178 -6.72 -18.13 -7.01
N ALA A 179 -7.31 -18.54 -8.14
CA ALA A 179 -6.55 -19.10 -9.26
C ALA A 179 -5.54 -18.10 -9.85
N ALA A 180 -5.88 -16.81 -9.92
CA ALA A 180 -4.97 -15.77 -10.39
C ALA A 180 -3.82 -15.53 -9.39
N LEU A 181 -4.10 -15.51 -8.10
CA LEU A 181 -3.09 -15.35 -7.03
C LEU A 181 -2.11 -16.52 -6.96
N LEU A 182 -2.50 -17.72 -7.39
CA LEU A 182 -1.59 -18.87 -7.52
C LEU A 182 -0.60 -18.75 -8.68
N LYS A 183 -0.85 -17.86 -9.66
CA LYS A 183 0.03 -17.66 -10.83
C LYS A 183 1.14 -16.63 -10.59
N VAL A 184 0.97 -15.74 -9.62
CA VAL A 184 1.93 -14.66 -9.36
C VAL A 184 3.12 -15.15 -8.54
N ASP A 185 4.26 -14.48 -8.68
CA ASP A 185 5.48 -14.87 -7.93
C ASP A 185 5.35 -14.57 -6.43
N ASN A 186 4.75 -13.44 -6.09
CA ASN A 186 4.58 -12.99 -4.72
C ASN A 186 3.10 -12.70 -4.43
N ASN A 187 2.40 -13.66 -3.87
CA ASN A 187 1.05 -13.52 -3.35
C ASN A 187 1.13 -12.96 -1.92
N ILE A 188 1.06 -11.63 -1.79
CA ILE A 188 1.27 -10.91 -0.52
C ILE A 188 -0.09 -10.55 0.08
N LEU A 189 -0.46 -11.27 1.13
CA LEU A 189 -1.75 -11.17 1.79
C LEU A 189 -1.61 -10.57 3.19
N LYS A 190 -2.48 -9.62 3.49
CA LYS A 190 -2.47 -8.88 4.76
C LYS A 190 -3.12 -9.67 5.89
N LEU A 191 -2.40 -9.73 7.03
CA LEU A 191 -2.93 -10.21 8.31
C LEU A 191 -2.25 -9.44 9.46
N ASP A 192 -2.83 -8.33 9.88
CA ASP A 192 -2.21 -7.48 10.93
C ASP A 192 -2.43 -8.02 12.33
N THR A 193 -3.47 -8.79 12.54
CA THR A 193 -3.81 -9.46 13.80
C THR A 193 -4.89 -10.49 13.56
N VAL A 194 -5.16 -11.30 14.58
CA VAL A 194 -6.31 -12.23 14.63
C VAL A 194 -7.39 -11.78 15.59
N ASP A 195 -7.24 -10.61 16.24
CA ASP A 195 -8.19 -10.01 17.15
C ASP A 195 -9.29 -9.26 16.37
N PRO A 196 -10.56 -9.69 16.40
CA PRO A 196 -11.62 -9.05 15.63
C PRO A 196 -11.91 -7.61 16.05
N ASP A 197 -11.77 -7.29 17.34
CA ASP A 197 -12.03 -5.93 17.83
C ASP A 197 -10.96 -4.97 17.32
N TYR A 198 -9.70 -5.41 17.32
CA TYR A 198 -8.60 -4.64 16.72
C TYR A 198 -8.81 -4.44 15.22
N ILE A 199 -9.16 -5.50 14.47
CA ILE A 199 -9.42 -5.41 13.04
C ILE A 199 -10.53 -4.40 12.73
N ASN A 200 -11.63 -4.45 13.48
CA ASN A 200 -12.73 -3.49 13.30
C ASN A 200 -12.32 -2.04 13.61
N LYS A 201 -11.43 -1.85 14.57
CA LYS A 201 -10.91 -0.54 14.97
C LYS A 201 -9.91 0.02 13.95
N VAL A 202 -8.98 -0.80 13.49
CA VAL A 202 -7.78 -0.39 12.75
C VAL A 202 -7.92 -0.62 11.24
N ASP A 203 -8.30 -1.82 10.81
CA ASP A 203 -8.44 -2.18 9.39
C ASP A 203 -9.78 -1.77 8.80
N ARG A 204 -10.81 -1.68 9.63
CA ARG A 204 -12.16 -1.22 9.30
C ARG A 204 -12.73 -1.89 8.04
N PRO A 205 -12.96 -3.22 8.06
CA PRO A 205 -13.58 -3.90 6.93
C PRO A 205 -14.91 -3.25 6.55
N VAL A 206 -15.13 -2.98 5.26
CA VAL A 206 -16.39 -2.42 4.77
C VAL A 206 -17.53 -3.44 4.90
N SER A 207 -17.21 -4.73 4.73
CA SER A 207 -18.17 -5.81 4.93
C SER A 207 -18.39 -6.07 6.40
N LYS A 208 -19.66 -6.04 6.82
CA LYS A 208 -20.08 -6.42 8.19
C LYS A 208 -19.97 -7.93 8.46
N THR A 209 -19.77 -8.74 7.41
CA THR A 209 -19.61 -10.20 7.50
C THR A 209 -18.14 -10.62 7.41
N TYR A 210 -17.21 -9.68 7.61
CA TYR A 210 -15.79 -10.00 7.67
C TYR A 210 -15.51 -10.95 8.85
N ASP A 211 -14.78 -12.02 8.58
CA ASP A 211 -14.39 -13.02 9.58
C ASP A 211 -12.90 -13.38 9.38
N VAL A 212 -12.09 -13.05 10.36
CA VAL A 212 -10.64 -13.32 10.31
C VAL A 212 -10.34 -14.82 10.27
N LYS A 213 -11.20 -15.68 10.84
CA LYS A 213 -11.01 -17.13 10.75
C LYS A 213 -11.15 -17.62 9.31
N LYS A 214 -12.13 -17.08 8.58
CA LYS A 214 -12.29 -17.36 7.16
C LYS A 214 -11.10 -16.86 6.34
N ILE A 215 -10.52 -15.71 6.69
CA ILE A 215 -9.31 -15.19 6.06
C ILE A 215 -8.12 -16.14 6.27
N ILE A 216 -7.93 -16.65 7.49
CA ILE A 216 -6.88 -17.61 7.79
C ILE A 216 -7.08 -18.91 6.98
N GLU A 217 -8.30 -19.46 6.92
CA GLU A 217 -8.58 -20.64 6.09
C GLU A 217 -8.33 -20.37 4.60
N THR A 218 -8.65 -19.17 4.11
CA THR A 218 -8.32 -18.78 2.74
C THR A 218 -6.80 -18.73 2.52
N MET A 219 -6.02 -18.18 3.46
CA MET A 219 -4.57 -18.19 3.36
C MET A 219 -3.99 -19.60 3.36
N LYS A 220 -4.52 -20.51 4.18
CA LYS A 220 -4.14 -21.93 4.22
C LYS A 220 -4.37 -22.64 2.90
N SER A 221 -5.45 -22.28 2.17
CA SER A 221 -5.79 -22.91 0.88
C SER A 221 -4.77 -22.66 -0.22
N PHE A 222 -3.86 -21.69 -0.06
CA PHE A 222 -2.73 -21.47 -0.97
C PHE A 222 -1.57 -22.48 -0.76
N ASN A 223 -1.64 -23.37 0.23
CA ASN A 223 -0.66 -24.43 0.47
C ASN A 223 0.79 -23.92 0.53
N GLY A 224 1.01 -22.80 1.23
CA GLY A 224 2.32 -22.16 1.37
C GLY A 224 2.65 -21.14 0.29
N HIS A 225 1.93 -21.08 -0.83
CA HIS A 225 2.11 -20.01 -1.84
C HIS A 225 1.49 -18.70 -1.38
N VAL A 226 1.92 -18.22 -0.22
CA VAL A 226 1.47 -16.98 0.40
C VAL A 226 2.62 -16.32 1.17
N ILE A 227 2.71 -15.01 1.04
CA ILE A 227 3.54 -14.15 1.88
C ILE A 227 2.58 -13.39 2.78
N VAL A 228 2.69 -13.57 4.10
CA VAL A 228 1.88 -12.79 5.03
C VAL A 228 2.54 -11.45 5.29
N GLN A 229 1.80 -10.36 5.07
CA GLN A 229 2.25 -9.01 5.34
C GLN A 229 1.52 -8.45 6.56
N THR A 230 2.27 -7.90 7.53
CA THR A 230 1.74 -7.42 8.80
C THR A 230 2.29 -6.03 9.15
N MET A 231 1.39 -5.08 9.42
CA MET A 231 1.71 -3.77 9.98
C MET A 231 1.79 -3.86 11.50
N PHE A 232 2.93 -3.47 12.07
CA PHE A 232 3.05 -3.23 13.50
C PHE A 232 3.20 -1.73 13.75
N MET A 233 2.38 -1.21 14.64
CA MET A 233 2.37 0.22 14.98
C MET A 233 2.00 0.41 16.43
N ARG A 234 2.15 1.64 16.90
CA ARG A 234 1.79 2.12 18.23
C ARG A 234 0.93 3.36 18.10
N GLY A 235 0.49 3.89 19.21
CA GLY A 235 -0.26 5.16 19.24
C GLY A 235 -1.74 4.96 19.55
N LYS A 236 -2.55 5.92 19.11
CA LYS A 236 -3.98 5.95 19.44
C LYS A 236 -4.82 6.31 18.24
N THR A 237 -6.08 5.87 18.23
CA THR A 237 -7.13 6.39 17.38
C THR A 237 -8.23 6.96 18.26
N GLY A 238 -8.41 8.29 18.25
CA GLY A 238 -9.19 8.98 19.26
C GLY A 238 -8.62 8.76 20.67
N SER A 239 -9.41 8.18 21.57
CA SER A 239 -8.94 7.85 22.94
C SER A 239 -8.43 6.41 23.09
N GLU A 240 -8.55 5.59 22.06
CA GLU A 240 -8.27 4.16 22.12
C GLU A 240 -6.85 3.82 21.70
N ASP A 241 -6.19 2.97 22.48
CA ASP A 241 -4.87 2.43 22.15
C ASP A 241 -4.94 1.47 20.96
N VAL A 242 -3.97 1.60 20.03
CA VAL A 242 -3.83 0.76 18.84
C VAL A 242 -2.43 0.14 18.73
N ASP A 243 -1.72 0.04 19.84
CA ASP A 243 -0.45 -0.69 19.90
C ASP A 243 -0.71 -2.20 19.74
N ASN A 244 -0.26 -2.78 18.61
CA ASN A 244 -0.36 -4.22 18.35
C ASN A 244 0.97 -4.96 18.50
N THR A 245 1.97 -4.33 19.10
CA THR A 245 3.30 -4.93 19.29
C THR A 245 3.40 -5.82 20.53
N GLY A 246 2.39 -5.79 21.39
CA GLY A 246 2.36 -6.54 22.65
C GLY A 246 1.95 -8.00 22.48
N GLU A 247 2.23 -8.83 23.49
CA GLU A 247 1.97 -10.29 23.48
C GLU A 247 0.51 -10.64 23.23
N LYS A 248 -0.43 -9.80 23.66
CA LYS A 248 -1.87 -9.97 23.38
C LYS A 248 -2.16 -10.17 21.91
N TYR A 249 -1.42 -9.47 21.02
CA TYR A 249 -1.62 -9.52 19.57
C TYR A 249 -0.60 -10.42 18.88
N VAL A 250 0.68 -10.34 19.26
CA VAL A 250 1.78 -11.06 18.64
C VAL A 250 1.68 -12.57 18.87
N GLY A 251 1.32 -13.00 20.09
CA GLY A 251 1.19 -14.43 20.42
C GLY A 251 0.15 -15.15 19.52
N PRO A 252 -1.14 -14.76 19.55
CA PRO A 252 -2.17 -15.39 18.72
C PRO A 252 -1.91 -15.25 17.21
N TRP A 253 -1.33 -14.14 16.76
CA TRP A 253 -0.91 -13.95 15.37
C TRP A 253 0.18 -14.96 14.96
N LEU A 254 1.18 -15.17 15.82
CA LEU A 254 2.24 -16.17 15.56
C LEU A 254 1.70 -17.60 15.47
N GLU A 255 0.72 -17.95 16.31
CA GLU A 255 0.04 -19.24 16.20
C GLU A 255 -0.72 -19.39 14.88
N ALA A 256 -1.40 -18.32 14.42
CA ALA A 256 -2.04 -18.33 13.11
C ALA A 256 -1.02 -18.49 11.97
N LEU A 257 0.17 -17.88 12.05
CA LEU A 257 1.22 -18.08 11.07
C LEU A 257 1.71 -19.55 11.02
N LYS A 258 1.85 -20.20 12.16
CA LYS A 258 2.20 -21.63 12.23
C LYS A 258 1.15 -22.53 11.56
N ASP A 259 -0.12 -22.13 11.62
CA ASP A 259 -1.22 -22.83 10.98
C ASP A 259 -1.28 -22.54 9.47
N ILE A 260 -1.10 -21.28 9.04
CA ILE A 260 -1.06 -20.86 7.63
C ILE A 260 0.14 -21.47 6.90
N LYS A 261 1.30 -21.56 7.54
CA LYS A 261 2.57 -22.02 6.97
C LYS A 261 2.97 -21.22 5.73
N PRO A 262 3.09 -19.90 5.82
CA PRO A 262 3.44 -19.07 4.67
C PRO A 262 4.90 -19.34 4.25
N GLN A 263 5.21 -19.10 2.96
CA GLN A 263 6.61 -19.16 2.48
C GLN A 263 7.48 -18.07 3.09
N GLN A 264 6.87 -16.94 3.49
CA GLN A 264 7.56 -15.79 4.10
C GLN A 264 6.56 -14.93 4.87
N VAL A 265 7.07 -14.24 5.88
CA VAL A 265 6.39 -13.13 6.57
C VAL A 265 7.14 -11.83 6.31
N MET A 266 6.42 -10.77 6.01
CA MET A 266 6.95 -9.41 5.88
C MET A 266 6.31 -8.52 6.93
N ILE A 267 7.07 -8.12 7.94
CA ILE A 267 6.59 -7.15 8.93
C ILE A 267 7.12 -5.76 8.62
N TYR A 268 6.33 -4.75 8.91
CA TYR A 268 6.69 -3.37 8.66
C TYR A 268 5.97 -2.43 9.63
N THR A 269 6.42 -1.18 9.67
CA THR A 269 5.78 -0.12 10.45
C THR A 269 5.42 1.06 9.55
N ILE A 270 4.69 2.02 10.10
CA ILE A 270 4.33 3.28 9.43
C ILE A 270 5.61 3.95 8.88
N ASP A 271 5.57 4.39 7.63
CA ASP A 271 6.67 5.10 6.98
C ASP A 271 6.29 6.49 6.51
N ARG A 272 5.02 6.67 6.17
CA ARG A 272 4.46 7.92 5.64
C ARG A 272 3.35 8.44 6.54
N GLU A 273 2.87 9.62 6.24
CA GLU A 273 1.69 10.15 6.91
C GLU A 273 0.47 9.26 6.71
N THR A 274 -0.32 9.20 7.74
CA THR A 274 -1.54 8.39 7.85
C THR A 274 -2.74 9.30 8.07
N PRO A 275 -3.95 8.88 7.67
CA PRO A 275 -5.15 9.69 7.88
C PRO A 275 -5.48 9.88 9.36
N ASP A 276 -5.07 8.98 10.22
CA ASP A 276 -5.09 9.17 11.67
C ASP A 276 -3.67 9.60 12.13
N HIS A 277 -3.56 10.79 12.71
CA HIS A 277 -2.27 11.46 12.96
C HIS A 277 -1.64 11.09 14.30
N ASP A 278 -2.35 10.37 15.18
CA ASP A 278 -1.85 9.96 16.50
C ASP A 278 -1.17 8.56 16.47
N LEU A 279 -0.96 8.04 15.27
CA LEU A 279 -0.26 6.77 15.08
C LEU A 279 1.26 6.97 15.15
N LEU A 280 1.95 6.00 15.74
CA LEU A 280 3.39 6.02 15.95
C LEU A 280 4.04 4.77 15.35
N LYS A 281 5.27 4.92 14.87
CA LYS A 281 6.09 3.79 14.45
C LYS A 281 6.35 2.83 15.60
N ALA A 282 6.35 1.53 15.31
CA ALA A 282 7.02 0.55 16.15
C ALA A 282 8.54 0.78 16.10
N SER A 283 9.26 0.59 17.19
CA SER A 283 10.72 0.75 17.20
C SER A 283 11.40 -0.37 16.40
N HIS A 284 12.64 -0.13 15.95
CA HIS A 284 13.45 -1.15 15.27
C HIS A 284 13.63 -2.38 16.16
N GLU A 285 13.96 -2.17 17.44
CA GLU A 285 14.16 -3.23 18.43
C GLU A 285 12.89 -4.07 18.62
N THR A 286 11.72 -3.44 18.61
CA THR A 286 10.43 -4.14 18.72
C THR A 286 10.18 -5.00 17.48
N LEU A 287 10.39 -4.44 16.29
CA LEU A 287 10.21 -5.19 15.05
C LEU A 287 11.23 -6.33 14.91
N ASP A 288 12.48 -6.10 15.31
CA ASP A 288 13.50 -7.15 15.32
C ASP A 288 13.14 -8.30 16.27
N ALA A 289 12.67 -7.99 17.46
CA ALA A 289 12.22 -9.01 18.42
C ALA A 289 11.04 -9.83 17.88
N ILE A 290 10.07 -9.20 17.21
CA ILE A 290 8.93 -9.90 16.58
C ILE A 290 9.42 -10.76 15.40
N ARG A 291 10.28 -10.23 14.52
CA ARG A 291 10.91 -10.96 13.42
C ARG A 291 11.61 -12.21 13.92
N ASP A 292 12.45 -12.08 14.96
CA ASP A 292 13.25 -13.17 15.48
C ASP A 292 12.36 -14.28 16.04
N ARG A 293 11.26 -13.96 16.70
CA ARG A 293 10.24 -14.94 17.14
C ARG A 293 9.63 -15.72 15.97
N VAL A 294 9.36 -15.05 14.84
CA VAL A 294 8.85 -15.72 13.63
C VAL A 294 9.89 -16.65 13.05
N ILE A 295 11.17 -16.23 13.03
CA ILE A 295 12.29 -17.05 12.56
C ILE A 295 12.50 -18.27 13.49
N GLU A 296 12.45 -18.09 14.81
CA GLU A 296 12.52 -19.17 15.80
C GLU A 296 11.38 -20.19 15.65
N ALA A 297 10.23 -19.76 15.17
CA ALA A 297 9.11 -20.64 14.80
C ALA A 297 9.32 -21.39 13.46
N GLY A 298 10.48 -21.23 12.81
CA GLY A 298 10.83 -21.89 11.55
C GLY A 298 10.25 -21.24 10.30
N ILE A 299 9.78 -19.98 10.38
CA ILE A 299 9.18 -19.23 9.27
C ILE A 299 10.14 -18.11 8.84
N SER A 300 10.42 -17.98 7.53
CA SER A 300 11.20 -16.86 7.01
C SER A 300 10.52 -15.53 7.28
N CYS A 301 11.24 -14.55 7.84
CA CYS A 301 10.68 -13.24 8.15
C CYS A 301 11.63 -12.10 7.80
N THR A 302 11.10 -11.02 7.25
CA THR A 302 11.83 -9.77 7.01
C THR A 302 11.13 -8.61 7.68
N ALA A 303 11.90 -7.68 8.24
CA ALA A 303 11.39 -6.43 8.84
C ALA A 303 11.75 -5.22 7.96
N SER A 304 10.85 -4.24 7.86
CA SER A 304 11.06 -2.97 7.17
C SER A 304 10.68 -1.81 8.09
N TYR A 305 11.57 -0.81 8.22
CA TYR A 305 11.48 0.29 9.18
C TYR A 305 11.13 1.62 8.52
#